data_297dfca73590e49e8fde9abab1563ed0
#
_entry.id   297dfca73590e49e8fde9abab1563ed0
#
_cell.length_a   1.000
_cell.length_b   1.000
_cell.length_c   1.000
_cell.angle_alpha   90.00
_cell.angle_beta   90.00
_cell.angle_gamma   90.00
#
_symmetry.space_group_name_H-M   'P 1'
#
loop_
_entity.id
_entity.type
_entity.pdbx_description
1 polymer ?
#
loop_
_entity_poly.entity_id
_entity_poly.type
_entity_poly.pdbx_seq_one_letter_code
_entity_poly.pdbx_strand_id
1 'polypeptide(L)'
;SQGNDGSMCSIHADSSKGVFGRLAMYAAMTPERLIPDVTNLLVANAVDLIVHLGWVAGERRVTSVRQVTGAVEGGQIVSNELWRPDATGSGVPAAPPTPDLAVQLEGCGFDAAAHASAQGWWR
;
A
#
# COMPACT_ATOMS: atom_id res chain seq x y z
N SER A 1 8.60 -2.64 -11.80
CA SER A 1 9.35 -3.92 -11.89
C SER A 1 9.79 -4.15 -13.33
N GLN A 2 11.07 -4.23 -13.58
CA GLN A 2 11.60 -4.50 -14.94
C GLN A 2 11.45 -5.98 -15.30
N GLY A 3 10.19 -6.45 -15.40
CA GLY A 3 9.87 -7.83 -15.74
C GLY A 3 10.05 -8.86 -14.63
N ASN A 4 10.26 -8.41 -13.39
CA ASN A 4 10.31 -9.27 -12.21
C ASN A 4 9.00 -9.12 -11.43
N ASP A 5 7.96 -9.80 -11.86
CA ASP A 5 6.72 -9.87 -11.11
C ASP A 5 6.94 -10.61 -9.79
N GLY A 6 6.38 -10.05 -8.69
CA GLY A 6 6.47 -10.64 -7.37
C GLY A 6 7.72 -10.29 -6.57
N SER A 7 8.33 -9.14 -6.80
CA SER A 7 9.42 -8.62 -5.95
C SER A 7 8.88 -8.08 -4.61
N MET A 8 9.67 -8.21 -3.55
CA MET A 8 9.35 -7.71 -2.22
C MET A 8 10.59 -7.07 -1.58
N CYS A 9 10.40 -5.93 -0.92
CA CYS A 9 11.44 -5.29 -0.12
C CYS A 9 10.85 -4.68 1.15
N SER A 10 11.70 -4.35 2.12
CA SER A 10 11.28 -3.70 3.36
C SER A 10 11.82 -2.29 3.47
N ILE A 11 11.05 -1.43 4.13
CA ILE A 11 11.41 -0.04 4.41
C ILE A 11 10.86 0.36 5.79
N HIS A 12 11.60 1.18 6.53
CA HIS A 12 11.10 1.74 7.78
C HIS A 12 10.23 2.97 7.52
N ALA A 13 8.99 2.92 8.00
CA ALA A 13 8.06 4.05 7.97
C ALA A 13 7.06 3.94 9.13
N ASP A 14 6.52 5.09 9.57
CA ASP A 14 5.58 5.14 10.69
C ASP A 14 4.15 4.74 10.30
N SER A 15 3.87 4.67 9.01
CA SER A 15 2.58 4.26 8.44
C SER A 15 2.74 3.78 7.00
N SER A 16 1.73 3.09 6.46
CA SER A 16 1.72 2.71 5.05
C SER A 16 1.80 3.91 4.11
N LYS A 17 1.17 5.03 4.47
CA LYS A 17 1.24 6.28 3.68
C LYS A 17 2.60 6.97 3.80
N GLY A 18 3.25 6.88 4.95
CA GLY A 18 4.57 7.47 5.22
C GLY A 18 5.70 6.91 4.34
N VAL A 19 5.48 5.74 3.74
CA VAL A 19 6.41 5.11 2.79
C VAL A 19 6.71 6.03 1.60
N PHE A 20 5.72 6.72 1.07
CA PHE A 20 5.91 7.61 -0.09
C PHE A 20 6.90 8.73 0.20
N GLY A 21 6.76 9.41 1.34
CA GLY A 21 7.70 10.45 1.76
C GLY A 21 9.10 9.91 2.02
N ARG A 22 9.20 8.71 2.56
CA ARG A 22 10.48 8.04 2.81
C ARG A 22 11.21 7.71 1.51
N LEU A 23 10.50 7.18 0.52
CA LEU A 23 11.05 6.89 -0.82
C LEU A 23 11.48 8.18 -1.53
N ALA A 24 10.67 9.25 -1.46
CA ALA A 24 11.03 10.55 -2.02
C ALA A 24 12.31 11.12 -1.39
N MET A 25 12.45 11.00 -0.07
CA MET A 25 13.66 11.43 0.64
C MET A 25 14.88 10.63 0.18
N TYR A 26 14.78 9.30 0.09
CA TYR A 26 15.89 8.48 -0.38
C TYR A 26 16.28 8.80 -1.83
N ALA A 27 15.31 8.99 -2.71
CA ALA A 27 15.56 9.38 -4.10
C ALA A 27 16.28 10.74 -4.21
N ALA A 28 15.92 11.70 -3.34
CA ALA A 28 16.59 13.01 -3.29
C ALA A 28 18.03 12.93 -2.76
N MET A 29 18.36 11.90 -1.98
CA MET A 29 19.70 11.68 -1.43
C MET A 29 20.63 10.92 -2.39
N THR A 30 20.13 10.37 -3.49
CA THR A 30 20.95 9.70 -4.51
C THR A 30 21.78 10.72 -5.29
N PRO A 31 22.90 10.31 -5.92
CA PRO A 31 23.68 11.21 -6.79
C PRO A 31 22.86 11.82 -7.93
N GLU A 32 21.89 11.09 -8.45
CA GLU A 32 20.97 11.51 -9.51
C GLU A 32 19.98 12.59 -9.05
N ARG A 33 19.74 12.71 -7.74
CA ARG A 33 18.84 13.72 -7.13
C ARG A 33 17.51 13.81 -7.85
N LEU A 34 16.78 12.70 -7.92
CA LEU A 34 15.48 12.64 -8.57
C LEU A 34 14.52 13.64 -7.94
N ILE A 35 13.88 14.45 -8.78
CA ILE A 35 12.85 15.38 -8.34
C ILE A 35 11.59 14.62 -7.87
N PRO A 36 10.80 15.17 -6.92
CA PRO A 36 9.64 14.49 -6.35
C PRO A 36 8.63 13.98 -7.39
N ASP A 37 8.36 14.75 -8.44
CA ASP A 37 7.40 14.35 -9.48
C ASP A 37 7.84 13.08 -10.22
N VAL A 38 9.12 12.97 -10.56
CA VAL A 38 9.67 11.76 -11.20
C VAL A 38 9.66 10.59 -10.22
N THR A 39 10.04 10.82 -8.98
CA THR A 39 10.00 9.79 -7.94
C THR A 39 8.59 9.24 -7.74
N ASN A 40 7.59 10.10 -7.67
CA ASN A 40 6.19 9.70 -7.51
C ASN A 40 5.71 8.84 -8.68
N LEU A 41 6.05 9.19 -9.92
CA LEU A 41 5.73 8.39 -11.09
C LEU A 41 6.39 6.99 -11.03
N LEU A 42 7.67 6.94 -10.67
CA LEU A 42 8.40 5.66 -10.56
C LEU A 42 7.79 4.78 -9.46
N VAL A 43 7.50 5.34 -8.29
CA VAL A 43 6.89 4.60 -7.18
C VAL A 43 5.49 4.12 -7.54
N ALA A 44 4.66 4.99 -8.13
CA ALA A 44 3.30 4.64 -8.54
C ALA A 44 3.25 3.47 -9.53
N ASN A 45 4.28 3.34 -10.39
CA ASN A 45 4.37 2.26 -11.37
C ASN A 45 5.09 1.00 -10.86
N ALA A 46 5.90 1.11 -9.82
CA ALA A 46 6.72 0.00 -9.34
C ALA A 46 6.15 -0.71 -8.10
N VAL A 47 5.29 -0.04 -7.35
CA VAL A 47 4.73 -0.55 -6.09
C VAL A 47 3.25 -0.85 -6.27
N ASP A 48 2.84 -2.07 -5.98
CA ASP A 48 1.43 -2.49 -6.03
C ASP A 48 0.78 -2.41 -4.64
N LEU A 49 1.47 -2.94 -3.63
CA LEU A 49 0.96 -3.02 -2.26
C LEU A 49 2.01 -2.58 -1.24
N ILE A 50 1.55 -1.90 -0.21
CA ILE A 50 2.34 -1.57 0.97
C ILE A 50 1.68 -2.24 2.17
N VAL A 51 2.41 -3.12 2.85
CA VAL A 51 1.96 -3.79 4.07
C VAL A 51 2.72 -3.21 5.25
N HIS A 52 2.01 -2.58 6.16
CA HIS A 52 2.59 -1.99 7.37
C HIS A 52 2.45 -2.93 8.56
N LEU A 53 3.57 -3.18 9.22
CA LEU A 53 3.65 -3.98 10.44
C LEU A 53 3.85 -3.05 11.64
N GLY A 54 2.99 -3.17 12.63
CA GLY A 54 3.09 -2.44 13.89
C GLY A 54 3.09 -3.36 15.10
N TRP A 55 3.31 -2.78 16.26
CA TRP A 55 3.16 -3.46 17.55
C TRP A 55 1.75 -3.22 18.08
N VAL A 56 1.03 -4.29 18.37
CA VAL A 56 -0.32 -4.24 18.95
C VAL A 56 -0.36 -5.20 20.13
N ALA A 57 -0.61 -4.68 21.32
CA ALA A 57 -0.64 -5.47 22.57
C ALA A 57 0.61 -6.37 22.74
N GLY A 58 1.79 -5.85 22.42
CA GLY A 58 3.06 -6.57 22.57
C GLY A 58 3.39 -7.57 21.47
N GLU A 59 2.59 -7.65 20.41
CA GLU A 59 2.80 -8.54 19.26
C GLU A 59 2.95 -7.76 17.96
N ARG A 60 3.75 -8.28 17.02
CA ARG A 60 3.82 -7.77 15.66
C ARG A 60 2.59 -8.20 14.89
N ARG A 61 1.88 -7.21 14.33
CA ARG A 61 0.67 -7.45 13.52
C ARG A 61 0.68 -6.59 12.27
N VAL A 62 -0.04 -7.05 11.25
CA VAL A 62 -0.37 -6.20 10.10
C VAL A 62 -1.41 -5.18 10.57
N THR A 63 -1.05 -3.91 10.51
CA THR A 63 -1.89 -2.78 10.97
C THR A 63 -2.52 -2.01 9.82
N SER A 64 -1.89 -2.05 8.64
CA SER A 64 -2.40 -1.38 7.45
C SER A 64 -1.95 -2.14 6.19
N VAL A 65 -2.83 -2.18 5.21
CA VAL A 65 -2.53 -2.61 3.83
C VAL A 65 -3.02 -1.52 2.90
N ARG A 66 -2.15 -1.03 2.06
CA ARG A 66 -2.44 0.05 1.10
C ARG A 66 -2.15 -0.40 -0.31
N GLN A 67 -3.13 -0.23 -1.19
CA GLN A 67 -2.98 -0.41 -2.62
C GLN A 67 -2.49 0.89 -3.26
N VAL A 68 -1.46 0.79 -4.11
CA VAL A 68 -1.02 1.87 -4.99
C VAL A 68 -1.68 1.65 -6.35
N THR A 69 -2.36 2.69 -6.88
CA THR A 69 -3.22 2.52 -8.06
C THR A 69 -2.51 2.73 -9.40
N GLY A 70 -1.23 3.09 -9.38
CA GLY A 70 -0.47 3.43 -10.60
C GLY A 70 -0.66 4.87 -11.08
N ALA A 71 -1.52 5.66 -10.44
CA ALA A 71 -1.80 7.05 -10.81
C ALA A 71 -1.12 8.05 -9.88
N VAL A 72 -0.83 9.24 -10.43
CA VAL A 72 -0.37 10.42 -9.69
C VAL A 72 -1.32 11.56 -10.01
N GLU A 73 -1.90 12.18 -8.99
CA GLU A 73 -2.83 13.30 -9.12
C GLU A 73 -2.43 14.43 -8.16
N GLY A 74 -2.43 15.67 -8.65
CA GLY A 74 -2.07 16.81 -7.81
C GLY A 74 -0.67 16.72 -7.16
N GLY A 75 0.29 16.06 -7.83
CA GLY A 75 1.63 15.83 -7.30
C GLY A 75 1.71 14.74 -6.22
N GLN A 76 0.64 13.96 -6.02
CA GLN A 76 0.59 12.88 -5.02
C GLN A 76 0.24 11.54 -5.65
N ILE A 77 0.82 10.47 -5.10
CA ILE A 77 0.51 9.09 -5.49
C ILE A 77 -0.90 8.76 -5.02
N VAL A 78 -1.74 8.29 -5.94
CA VAL A 78 -3.09 7.83 -5.62
C VAL A 78 -3.02 6.43 -5.02
N SER A 79 -3.60 6.27 -3.85
CA SER A 79 -3.60 5.00 -3.13
C SER A 79 -4.88 4.81 -2.32
N ASN A 80 -5.27 3.55 -2.14
CA ASN A 80 -6.41 3.14 -1.32
C ASN A 80 -5.92 2.35 -0.12
N GLU A 81 -6.36 2.72 1.08
CA GLU A 81 -6.08 1.94 2.28
C GLU A 81 -7.13 0.85 2.43
N LEU A 82 -6.75 -0.39 2.15
CA LEU A 82 -7.63 -1.57 2.18
C LEU A 82 -7.89 -2.04 3.62
N TRP A 83 -6.85 -1.98 4.46
CA TRP A 83 -6.89 -2.17 5.90
C TRP A 83 -6.26 -0.96 6.57
N ARG A 84 -6.89 -0.46 7.61
CA ARG A 84 -6.39 0.65 8.42
C ARG A 84 -6.31 0.27 9.89
N PRO A 85 -5.45 0.90 10.68
CA PRO A 85 -5.46 0.69 12.13
C PRO A 85 -6.73 1.30 12.75
N ASP A 86 -7.34 0.57 13.69
CA ASP A 86 -8.39 1.08 14.56
C ASP A 86 -7.81 1.88 15.77
N ALA A 87 -8.64 2.23 16.74
CA ALA A 87 -8.21 2.96 17.94
C ALA A 87 -7.18 2.18 18.79
N THR A 88 -7.12 0.85 18.67
CA THR A 88 -6.15 0.00 19.38
C THR A 88 -4.88 -0.23 18.56
N GLY A 89 -4.83 0.20 17.31
CA GLY A 89 -3.78 -0.06 16.35
C GLY A 89 -3.95 -1.35 15.54
N SER A 90 -5.00 -2.14 15.83
CA SER A 90 -5.30 -3.36 15.07
C SER A 90 -5.79 -3.03 13.67
N GLY A 91 -5.35 -3.79 12.67
CA GLY A 91 -5.82 -3.61 11.29
C GLY A 91 -7.27 -4.05 11.14
N VAL A 92 -8.10 -3.14 10.62
CA VAL A 92 -9.50 -3.40 10.29
C VAL A 92 -9.78 -3.06 8.83
N PRO A 93 -10.74 -3.75 8.18
CA PRO A 93 -11.13 -3.44 6.81
C PRO A 93 -11.53 -1.97 6.62
N ALA A 94 -11.12 -1.38 5.50
CA ALA A 94 -11.39 0.03 5.16
C ALA A 94 -11.94 0.18 3.74
N ALA A 95 -11.14 0.56 2.74
CA ALA A 95 -11.59 0.65 1.36
C ALA A 95 -11.55 -0.71 0.65
N PRO A 96 -12.45 -0.97 -0.33
CA PRO A 96 -12.31 -2.15 -1.17
C PRO A 96 -11.10 -2.04 -2.11
N PRO A 97 -10.53 -3.16 -2.57
CA PRO A 97 -9.54 -3.13 -3.64
C PRO A 97 -10.17 -2.60 -4.93
N THR A 98 -9.34 -2.05 -5.82
CA THR A 98 -9.81 -1.72 -7.17
C THR A 98 -10.27 -2.99 -7.90
N PRO A 99 -11.18 -2.88 -8.90
CA PRO A 99 -11.65 -4.05 -9.65
C PRO A 99 -10.52 -4.90 -10.24
N ASP A 100 -9.48 -4.27 -10.77
CA ASP A 100 -8.33 -4.98 -11.36
C ASP A 100 -7.56 -5.79 -10.31
N LEU A 101 -7.32 -5.21 -9.13
CA LEU A 101 -6.68 -5.93 -8.04
C LEU A 101 -7.57 -7.05 -7.49
N ALA A 102 -8.87 -6.81 -7.39
CA ALA A 102 -9.83 -7.83 -6.94
C ALA A 102 -9.79 -9.07 -7.83
N VAL A 103 -9.77 -8.90 -9.16
CA VAL A 103 -9.64 -10.00 -10.13
C VAL A 103 -8.33 -10.77 -9.93
N GLN A 104 -7.21 -10.07 -9.74
CA GLN A 104 -5.91 -10.72 -9.49
C GLN A 104 -5.91 -11.52 -8.18
N LEU A 105 -6.47 -10.95 -7.11
CA LEU A 105 -6.57 -11.61 -5.81
C LEU A 105 -7.48 -12.83 -5.84
N GLU A 106 -8.61 -12.76 -6.57
CA GLU A 106 -9.52 -13.90 -6.79
C GLU A 106 -8.80 -15.04 -7.52
N GLY A 107 -7.96 -14.72 -8.50
CA GLY A 107 -7.10 -15.72 -9.17
C GLY A 107 -6.13 -16.44 -8.23
N CYS A 108 -5.80 -15.84 -7.09
CA CYS A 108 -4.97 -16.42 -6.03
C CYS A 108 -5.79 -17.07 -4.90
N GLY A 109 -7.10 -17.19 -5.04
CA GLY A 109 -7.99 -17.80 -4.05
C GLY A 109 -8.57 -16.85 -3.01
N PHE A 110 -8.42 -15.53 -3.18
CA PHE A 110 -9.06 -14.54 -2.30
C PHE A 110 -10.52 -14.35 -2.70
N ASP A 111 -11.43 -14.50 -1.73
CA ASP A 111 -12.86 -14.25 -1.94
C ASP A 111 -13.22 -12.82 -1.46
N ALA A 112 -13.22 -11.89 -2.41
CA ALA A 112 -13.53 -10.48 -2.14
C ALA A 112 -14.98 -10.29 -1.68
N ALA A 113 -15.92 -11.07 -2.20
CA ALA A 113 -17.33 -10.98 -1.84
C ALA A 113 -17.59 -11.51 -0.42
N ALA A 114 -16.97 -12.64 -0.06
CA ALA A 114 -17.05 -13.18 1.31
C ALA A 114 -16.44 -12.21 2.33
N HIS A 115 -15.31 -11.61 2.01
CA HIS A 115 -14.69 -10.58 2.86
C HIS A 115 -15.58 -9.36 3.05
N ALA A 116 -16.16 -8.83 1.99
CA ALA A 116 -17.10 -7.72 2.05
C ALA A 116 -18.33 -8.04 2.89
N SER A 117 -18.91 -9.22 2.70
CA SER A 117 -20.10 -9.68 3.43
C SER A 117 -19.81 -9.89 4.92
N ALA A 118 -18.68 -10.52 5.24
CA ALA A 118 -18.29 -10.82 6.62
C ALA A 118 -18.00 -9.56 7.44
N GLN A 119 -17.41 -8.53 6.81
CA GLN A 119 -16.98 -7.33 7.49
C GLN A 119 -17.94 -6.15 7.31
N GLY A 120 -18.75 -6.14 6.27
CA GLY A 120 -19.69 -5.07 5.96
C GLY A 120 -19.06 -3.70 5.69
N TRP A 121 -17.77 -3.65 5.44
CA TRP A 121 -16.98 -2.44 5.45
C TRP A 121 -16.87 -1.71 4.10
N TRP A 122 -17.27 -2.31 3.02
CA TRP A 122 -17.36 -1.65 1.73
C TRP A 122 -18.79 -1.45 1.22
N ARG A 123 -19.68 -1.28 2.14
CA ARG A 123 -21.07 -0.91 1.83
C ARG A 123 -21.26 0.59 1.78
#